data_c08638444dbaa4b79c4e8035567bc1a0
#
_entry.id   c08638444dbaa4b79c4e8035567bc1a0
#
_cell.length_a   1.000
_cell.length_b   1.000
_cell.length_c   1.000
_cell.angle_alpha   90.00
_cell.angle_beta   90.00
_cell.angle_gamma   90.00
#
_symmetry.space_group_name_H-M   'P 1'
#
loop_
_entity.id
_entity.type
_entity.pdbx_description
1 polymer ?
#
loop_
_entity_poly.entity_id
_entity_poly.type
_entity_poly.pdbx_seq_one_letter_code
_entity_poly.pdbx_strand_id
1 'polypeptide(L)'
;RLLGERLQKRGFAVEYIRADGAPGDRNSHPRINVVARYEGAPGGECVHFNSHIDVVEAGSGWTTDPFGGEVRDGKVYGRGTCDMKGGLASSVIACEAILEEGLPFAGALEISGTVDEESGGFAGVGYLAERGYFTKPRVHHVIIPEPLGVDRICLGHRGVWWGEVETLGRIAHGSMPFLGDSAINHMSAFIHLLETQLQPRLSRRHTAEPVEPPGARVSTLNINSIPVSNVILDGRP
;
A
#
# COMPACT_ATOMS: atom_id res chain seq x y z
N ARG A 1 -8.73 8.12 12.84
CA ARG A 1 -9.28 8.89 13.96
C ARG A 1 -8.33 8.85 15.15
N LEU A 2 -7.97 7.69 15.70
CA LEU A 2 -7.06 7.54 16.84
C LEU A 2 -5.74 8.32 16.67
N LEU A 3 -5.10 8.23 15.50
CA LEU A 3 -3.86 8.95 15.19
C LEU A 3 -4.05 10.47 15.33
N GLY A 4 -5.08 11.03 14.69
CA GLY A 4 -5.32 12.47 14.74
C GLY A 4 -5.65 12.95 16.15
N GLU A 5 -6.47 12.23 16.90
CA GLU A 5 -6.80 12.56 18.29
C GLU A 5 -5.55 12.53 19.19
N ARG A 6 -4.62 11.60 18.97
CA ARG A 6 -3.35 11.54 19.71
C ARG A 6 -2.48 12.74 19.41
N LEU A 7 -2.28 13.05 18.13
CA LEU A 7 -1.43 14.18 17.70
C LEU A 7 -2.03 15.53 18.10
N GLN A 8 -3.36 15.67 18.04
CA GLN A 8 -4.03 16.88 18.51
C GLN A 8 -3.79 17.16 19.98
N LYS A 9 -3.77 16.12 20.83
CA LYS A 9 -3.43 16.26 22.26
C LYS A 9 -2.00 16.72 22.51
N ARG A 10 -1.12 16.56 21.51
CA ARG A 10 0.28 17.00 21.53
C ARG A 10 0.48 18.37 20.88
N GLY A 11 -0.60 19.06 20.51
CA GLY A 11 -0.57 20.42 19.94
C GLY A 11 -0.42 20.48 18.44
N PHE A 12 -0.52 19.36 17.73
CA PHE A 12 -0.56 19.37 16.27
C PHE A 12 -1.91 19.91 15.76
N ALA A 13 -1.87 20.72 14.74
CA ALA A 13 -3.03 21.04 13.91
C ALA A 13 -3.35 19.82 13.03
N VAL A 14 -4.56 19.28 13.13
CA VAL A 14 -4.95 18.01 12.47
C VAL A 14 -6.03 18.28 11.43
N GLU A 15 -5.79 17.78 10.24
CA GLU A 15 -6.72 17.77 9.12
C GLU A 15 -7.15 16.34 8.80
N TYR A 16 -8.45 16.12 8.55
CA TYR A 16 -9.00 14.88 8.02
C TYR A 16 -9.47 15.14 6.59
N ILE A 17 -8.83 14.50 5.64
CA ILE A 17 -8.99 14.79 4.22
C ILE A 17 -9.61 13.58 3.53
N ARG A 18 -10.87 13.69 3.15
CA ARG A 18 -11.52 12.66 2.34
C ARG A 18 -11.06 12.77 0.90
N ALA A 19 -10.70 11.66 0.32
CA ALA A 19 -10.33 11.54 -1.09
C ALA A 19 -11.59 11.38 -1.96
N ASP A 20 -12.43 12.41 -1.98
CA ASP A 20 -13.68 12.41 -2.74
C ASP A 20 -13.45 12.12 -4.22
N GLY A 21 -14.16 11.14 -4.74
CA GLY A 21 -14.09 10.72 -6.14
C GLY A 21 -12.88 9.88 -6.52
N ALA A 22 -11.97 9.60 -5.57
CA ALA A 22 -10.87 8.69 -5.81
C ALA A 22 -11.36 7.23 -5.95
N PRO A 23 -10.61 6.38 -6.67
CA PRO A 23 -10.92 4.96 -6.74
C PRO A 23 -11.09 4.36 -5.34
N GLY A 24 -12.16 3.58 -5.14
CA GLY A 24 -12.45 2.94 -3.86
C GLY A 24 -13.12 3.83 -2.81
N ASP A 25 -13.21 5.16 -2.98
CA ASP A 25 -13.97 6.02 -2.07
C ASP A 25 -15.47 5.76 -2.20
N ARG A 26 -16.13 5.48 -1.08
CA ARG A 26 -17.57 5.24 -0.98
C ARG A 26 -18.10 5.83 0.32
N ASN A 27 -19.36 6.23 0.35
CA ASN A 27 -19.98 6.76 1.58
C ASN A 27 -20.00 5.74 2.74
N SER A 28 -20.13 4.45 2.43
CA SER A 28 -20.04 3.36 3.42
C SER A 28 -18.61 3.09 3.91
N HIS A 29 -17.62 3.41 3.09
CA HIS A 29 -16.19 3.19 3.37
C HIS A 29 -15.38 4.38 2.83
N PRO A 30 -15.48 5.55 3.48
CA PRO A 30 -14.81 6.75 2.99
C PRO A 30 -13.29 6.63 3.12
N ARG A 31 -12.57 7.07 2.11
CA ARG A 31 -11.11 7.15 2.08
C ARG A 31 -10.66 8.43 2.74
N ILE A 32 -10.33 8.37 4.03
CA ILE A 32 -9.97 9.55 4.84
C ILE A 32 -8.51 9.48 5.25
N ASN A 33 -7.72 10.40 4.72
CA ASN A 33 -6.34 10.65 5.14
C ASN A 33 -6.32 11.55 6.39
N VAL A 34 -5.29 11.41 7.18
CA VAL A 34 -5.00 12.27 8.33
C VAL A 34 -3.67 12.98 8.07
N VAL A 35 -3.65 14.29 8.18
CA VAL A 35 -2.40 15.08 8.16
C VAL A 35 -2.36 15.92 9.42
N ALA A 36 -1.25 15.87 10.13
CA ALA A 36 -1.06 16.58 11.38
C ALA A 36 0.25 17.36 11.32
N ARG A 37 0.20 18.66 11.63
CA ARG A 37 1.33 19.57 11.52
C ARG A 37 1.55 20.32 12.82
N TYR A 38 2.82 20.39 13.25
CA TYR A 38 3.28 21.21 14.37
C TYR A 38 4.31 22.21 13.88
N GLU A 39 4.07 23.50 14.16
CA GLU A 39 4.96 24.60 13.79
C GLU A 39 5.95 24.89 14.91
N GLY A 40 7.23 24.84 14.59
CA GLY A 40 8.32 25.34 15.42
C GLY A 40 8.56 26.84 15.19
N ALA A 41 9.79 27.30 15.46
CA ALA A 41 10.16 28.68 15.18
C ALA A 41 10.19 28.97 13.65
N PRO A 42 9.94 30.22 13.22
CA PRO A 42 10.01 30.58 11.80
C PRO A 42 11.40 30.36 11.17
N GLY A 43 11.43 30.14 9.86
CA GLY A 43 12.64 30.16 9.04
C GLY A 43 13.33 28.81 8.86
N GLY A 44 12.76 27.73 9.37
CA GLY A 44 13.27 26.39 9.17
C GLY A 44 12.50 25.57 8.12
N GLU A 45 12.96 24.38 7.89
CA GLU A 45 12.40 23.42 6.92
C GLU A 45 11.35 22.51 7.56
N CYS A 46 10.45 21.96 6.75
CA CYS A 46 9.48 20.96 7.20
C CYS A 46 9.99 19.55 6.92
N VAL A 47 9.98 18.72 7.96
CA VAL A 47 10.15 17.26 7.85
C VAL A 47 8.79 16.61 7.98
N HIS A 48 8.41 15.83 6.98
CA HIS A 48 7.16 15.10 6.91
C HIS A 48 7.40 13.59 7.03
N PHE A 49 6.73 12.94 7.96
CA PHE A 49 6.68 11.50 8.08
C PHE A 49 5.40 10.99 7.42
N ASN A 50 5.54 10.31 6.28
CA ASN A 50 4.41 9.71 5.59
C ASN A 50 4.33 8.21 5.88
N SER A 51 3.16 7.76 6.32
CA SER A 51 2.89 6.35 6.61
C SER A 51 1.49 5.98 6.17
N HIS A 52 1.31 4.74 5.69
CA HIS A 52 -0.04 4.25 5.43
C HIS A 52 -0.65 3.60 6.67
N ILE A 53 -1.98 3.58 6.74
CA ILE A 53 -2.75 3.03 7.85
C ILE A 53 -3.60 1.82 7.45
N ASP A 54 -3.76 1.59 6.17
CA ASP A 54 -4.39 0.38 5.64
C ASP A 54 -3.47 -0.83 5.74
N VAL A 55 -3.98 -1.98 5.44
CA VAL A 55 -3.27 -3.26 5.47
C VAL A 55 -3.90 -4.20 4.45
N VAL A 56 -3.12 -5.12 3.92
CA VAL A 56 -3.63 -6.25 3.12
C VAL A 56 -4.48 -7.18 3.97
N GLU A 57 -5.28 -8.01 3.34
CA GLU A 57 -6.05 -9.05 4.03
C GLU A 57 -5.15 -9.95 4.87
N ALA A 58 -5.69 -10.42 5.99
CA ALA A 58 -4.91 -11.27 6.90
C ALA A 58 -4.46 -12.58 6.23
N GLY A 59 -5.30 -13.15 5.36
CA GLY A 59 -5.05 -14.47 4.78
C GLY A 59 -5.16 -15.58 5.81
N SER A 60 -4.52 -16.72 5.54
CA SER A 60 -4.51 -17.90 6.39
C SER A 60 -3.13 -18.18 6.98
N GLY A 61 -3.04 -19.15 7.91
CA GLY A 61 -1.75 -19.59 8.46
C GLY A 61 -1.27 -18.82 9.69
N TRP A 62 -2.08 -17.93 10.26
CA TRP A 62 -1.76 -17.23 11.49
C TRP A 62 -1.79 -18.17 12.70
N THR A 63 -0.81 -18.03 13.60
CA THR A 63 -0.74 -18.72 14.90
C THR A 63 -1.30 -17.90 16.05
N THR A 64 -1.60 -16.63 15.79
CA THR A 64 -2.22 -15.66 16.72
C THR A 64 -3.38 -14.96 16.01
N ASP A 65 -4.21 -14.22 16.71
CA ASP A 65 -5.21 -13.36 16.08
C ASP A 65 -4.48 -12.29 15.24
N PRO A 66 -4.70 -12.24 13.90
CA PRO A 66 -4.01 -11.27 13.05
C PRO A 66 -4.34 -9.80 13.37
N PHE A 67 -5.43 -9.53 14.08
CA PHE A 67 -5.83 -8.19 14.48
C PHE A 67 -5.79 -7.97 16.01
N GLY A 68 -5.29 -8.96 16.77
CA GLY A 68 -5.23 -8.92 18.23
C GLY A 68 -4.14 -8.01 18.79
N GLY A 69 -3.06 -7.78 18.06
CA GLY A 69 -1.93 -6.98 18.53
C GLY A 69 -1.22 -7.59 19.75
N GLU A 70 -1.10 -8.91 19.81
CA GLU A 70 -0.47 -9.63 20.91
C GLU A 70 0.97 -9.16 21.14
N VAL A 71 1.30 -8.83 22.38
CA VAL A 71 2.68 -8.48 22.77
C VAL A 71 3.29 -9.67 23.48
N ARG A 72 4.34 -10.25 22.90
CA ARG A 72 5.08 -11.38 23.45
C ARG A 72 6.54 -11.30 23.06
N ASP A 73 7.44 -11.61 24.02
CA ASP A 73 8.88 -11.64 23.80
C ASP A 73 9.46 -10.36 23.19
N GLY A 74 8.94 -9.19 23.60
CA GLY A 74 9.37 -7.87 23.10
C GLY A 74 8.92 -7.57 21.65
N LYS A 75 7.99 -8.35 21.11
CA LYS A 75 7.44 -8.19 19.76
C LYS A 75 5.94 -7.99 19.81
N VAL A 76 5.42 -7.24 18.83
CA VAL A 76 3.98 -7.08 18.58
C VAL A 76 3.61 -7.94 17.38
N TYR A 77 2.68 -8.87 17.58
CA TYR A 77 2.21 -9.77 16.53
C TYR A 77 0.88 -9.26 15.98
N GLY A 78 0.78 -9.17 14.66
CA GLY A 78 -0.46 -8.79 13.99
C GLY A 78 -0.24 -8.27 12.58
N ARG A 79 -1.29 -8.29 11.77
CA ARG A 79 -1.32 -7.70 10.44
C ARG A 79 -1.11 -6.17 10.55
N GLY A 80 -0.16 -5.62 9.76
CA GLY A 80 0.15 -4.20 9.77
C GLY A 80 1.09 -3.74 10.89
N THR A 81 1.55 -4.63 11.80
CA THR A 81 2.51 -4.25 12.85
C THR A 81 3.88 -3.95 12.27
N CYS A 82 4.30 -4.69 11.25
CA CYS A 82 5.55 -4.46 10.52
C CYS A 82 5.32 -3.48 9.38
N ASP A 83 4.34 -3.74 8.54
CA ASP A 83 3.97 -2.98 7.35
C ASP A 83 2.61 -2.29 7.55
N MET A 84 2.57 -0.94 7.87
CA MET A 84 3.75 -0.19 8.34
C MET A 84 3.45 0.58 9.66
N LYS A 85 2.47 0.11 10.47
CA LYS A 85 2.06 0.82 11.70
C LYS A 85 3.19 0.94 12.75
N GLY A 86 4.18 0.02 12.71
CA GLY A 86 5.38 0.12 13.54
C GLY A 86 6.20 1.38 13.21
N GLY A 87 6.42 1.63 11.91
CA GLY A 87 7.08 2.83 11.42
C GLY A 87 6.31 4.11 11.75
N LEU A 88 4.98 4.08 11.57
CA LEU A 88 4.10 5.18 11.96
C LEU A 88 4.22 5.48 13.46
N ALA A 89 4.16 4.46 14.32
CA ALA A 89 4.28 4.62 15.77
C ALA A 89 5.63 5.21 16.15
N SER A 90 6.71 4.75 15.52
CA SER A 90 8.06 5.28 15.74
C SER A 90 8.15 6.76 15.38
N SER A 91 7.56 7.18 14.26
CA SER A 91 7.51 8.59 13.84
C SER A 91 6.75 9.47 14.83
N VAL A 92 5.59 8.98 15.31
CA VAL A 92 4.80 9.69 16.32
C VAL A 92 5.61 9.87 17.62
N ILE A 93 6.22 8.78 18.11
CA ILE A 93 7.01 8.81 19.35
C ILE A 93 8.24 9.73 19.20
N ALA A 94 8.92 9.71 18.05
CA ALA A 94 10.06 10.59 17.81
C ALA A 94 9.65 12.08 17.85
N CYS A 95 8.54 12.44 17.23
CA CYS A 95 8.02 13.79 17.31
C CYS A 95 7.58 14.17 18.73
N GLU A 96 6.88 13.26 19.43
CA GLU A 96 6.48 13.48 20.83
C GLU A 96 7.69 13.71 21.74
N ALA A 97 8.77 12.93 21.58
CA ALA A 97 9.99 13.08 22.37
C ALA A 97 10.65 14.46 22.17
N ILE A 98 10.71 14.96 20.91
CA ILE A 98 11.24 16.31 20.64
C ILE A 98 10.44 17.37 21.40
N LEU A 99 9.11 17.23 21.41
CA LEU A 99 8.23 18.20 22.09
C LEU A 99 8.29 18.07 23.61
N GLU A 100 8.36 16.85 24.15
CA GLU A 100 8.44 16.60 25.59
C GLU A 100 9.75 17.08 26.20
N GLU A 101 10.87 16.91 25.50
CA GLU A 101 12.18 17.42 25.91
C GLU A 101 12.30 18.95 25.74
N GLY A 102 11.30 19.60 25.14
CA GLY A 102 11.32 21.05 24.91
C GLY A 102 12.46 21.49 23.99
N LEU A 103 12.92 20.63 23.09
CA LEU A 103 14.00 20.94 22.17
C LEU A 103 13.57 22.03 21.18
N PRO A 104 14.26 23.18 21.13
CA PRO A 104 13.93 24.20 20.19
C PRO A 104 14.28 23.76 18.76
N PHE A 105 13.34 23.92 17.85
CA PHE A 105 13.58 23.73 16.41
C PHE A 105 12.90 24.80 15.59
N ALA A 106 13.45 25.10 14.41
CA ALA A 106 12.83 25.96 13.42
C ALA A 106 12.22 25.10 12.30
N GLY A 107 11.14 25.59 11.70
CA GLY A 107 10.40 24.85 10.67
C GLY A 107 9.22 24.07 11.24
N ALA A 108 8.90 22.93 10.66
CA ALA A 108 7.72 22.17 11.03
C ALA A 108 7.98 20.66 11.09
N LEU A 109 7.22 19.98 11.96
CA LEU A 109 7.05 18.53 11.95
C LEU A 109 5.66 18.22 11.39
N GLU A 110 5.59 17.36 10.38
CA GLU A 110 4.31 16.94 9.79
C GLU A 110 4.26 15.42 9.74
N ILE A 111 3.11 14.84 10.10
CA ILE A 111 2.86 13.39 10.07
C ILE A 111 1.58 13.16 9.27
N SER A 112 1.62 12.25 8.31
CA SER A 112 0.42 11.77 7.64
C SER A 112 0.18 10.28 7.90
N GLY A 113 -1.11 9.95 8.08
CA GLY A 113 -1.62 8.59 7.98
C GLY A 113 -2.46 8.48 6.71
N THR A 114 -1.91 7.91 5.67
CA THR A 114 -2.56 7.78 4.36
C THR A 114 -3.30 6.46 4.24
N VAL A 115 -4.29 6.42 3.37
CA VAL A 115 -5.07 5.23 3.05
C VAL A 115 -4.67 4.69 1.69
N ASP A 116 -5.09 3.45 1.38
CA ASP A 116 -5.07 2.89 0.03
C ASP A 116 -3.67 2.62 -0.54
N GLU A 117 -2.64 2.58 0.29
CA GLU A 117 -1.27 2.29 -0.17
C GLU A 117 -1.21 0.89 -0.78
N GLU A 118 -1.75 -0.10 -0.08
CA GLU A 118 -1.79 -1.52 -0.44
C GLU A 118 -2.65 -1.81 -1.69
N SER A 119 -3.37 -0.82 -2.18
CA SER A 119 -4.22 -0.88 -3.39
C SER A 119 -3.77 0.10 -4.48
N GLY A 120 -2.58 0.71 -4.34
CA GLY A 120 -1.96 1.58 -5.34
C GLY A 120 -1.88 3.07 -4.98
N GLY A 121 -2.36 3.47 -3.79
CA GLY A 121 -2.14 4.80 -3.22
C GLY A 121 -2.94 5.95 -3.86
N PHE A 122 -3.90 5.66 -4.73
CA PHE A 122 -4.65 6.70 -5.47
C PHE A 122 -5.48 7.60 -4.55
N ALA A 123 -6.14 7.03 -3.54
CA ALA A 123 -6.92 7.78 -2.56
C ALA A 123 -6.08 8.28 -1.38
N GLY A 124 -4.85 7.81 -1.24
CA GLY A 124 -3.89 8.15 -0.21
C GLY A 124 -2.88 9.20 -0.66
N VAL A 125 -1.63 8.75 -0.78
CA VAL A 125 -0.50 9.60 -1.10
C VAL A 125 -0.66 10.31 -2.45
N GLY A 126 -1.22 9.65 -3.47
CA GLY A 126 -1.49 10.24 -4.78
C GLY A 126 -2.43 11.44 -4.67
N TYR A 127 -3.56 11.26 -3.97
CA TYR A 127 -4.55 12.33 -3.76
C TYR A 127 -3.97 13.54 -3.02
N LEU A 128 -3.14 13.31 -2.00
CA LEU A 128 -2.49 14.37 -1.24
C LEU A 128 -1.38 15.06 -2.05
N ALA A 129 -0.62 14.30 -2.86
CA ALA A 129 0.43 14.84 -3.71
C ALA A 129 -0.11 15.82 -4.75
N GLU A 130 -1.22 15.48 -5.43
CA GLU A 130 -1.91 16.35 -6.38
C GLU A 130 -2.38 17.67 -5.75
N ARG A 131 -2.58 17.69 -4.43
CA ARG A 131 -3.01 18.87 -3.66
C ARG A 131 -1.85 19.60 -2.97
N GLY A 132 -0.61 19.24 -3.29
CA GLY A 132 0.58 19.94 -2.82
C GLY A 132 1.02 19.61 -1.40
N TYR A 133 0.49 18.53 -0.78
CA TYR A 133 0.86 18.17 0.59
C TYR A 133 2.31 17.73 0.74
N PHE A 134 2.97 17.30 -0.34
CA PHE A 134 4.37 16.82 -0.31
C PHE A 134 5.32 17.74 -1.11
N THR A 135 4.92 18.96 -1.42
CA THR A 135 5.69 19.87 -2.26
C THR A 135 6.17 21.10 -1.50
N LYS A 136 7.32 21.66 -1.94
CA LYS A 136 7.79 22.98 -1.45
C LYS A 136 6.81 24.09 -1.80
N PRO A 137 6.63 25.08 -0.95
CA PRO A 137 7.34 25.34 0.30
C PRO A 137 6.74 24.62 1.53
N ARG A 138 5.66 23.85 1.39
CA ARG A 138 4.99 23.18 2.52
C ARG A 138 5.89 22.14 3.17
N VAL A 139 6.49 21.23 2.38
CA VAL A 139 7.32 20.14 2.82
C VAL A 139 8.67 20.18 2.11
N HIS A 140 9.76 19.98 2.85
CA HIS A 140 11.13 20.00 2.33
C HIS A 140 11.74 18.60 2.28
N HIS A 141 11.46 17.79 3.30
CA HIS A 141 11.93 16.41 3.42
C HIS A 141 10.80 15.48 3.78
N VAL A 142 10.75 14.32 3.13
CA VAL A 142 9.78 13.26 3.42
C VAL A 142 10.54 12.02 3.88
N ILE A 143 10.12 11.47 5.00
CA ILE A 143 10.59 10.18 5.54
C ILE A 143 9.44 9.20 5.49
N ILE A 144 9.68 8.05 4.86
CA ILE A 144 8.70 6.96 4.75
C ILE A 144 9.28 5.77 5.51
N PRO A 145 8.82 5.49 6.75
CA PRO A 145 9.40 4.47 7.62
C PRO A 145 8.84 3.07 7.33
N GLU A 146 8.98 2.63 6.07
CA GLU A 146 8.66 1.27 5.64
C GLU A 146 9.65 0.23 6.23
N PRO A 147 9.24 -1.05 6.37
CA PRO A 147 10.00 -2.07 7.08
C PRO A 147 11.18 -2.64 6.27
N LEU A 148 12.16 -1.82 5.94
CA LEU A 148 13.35 -2.22 5.18
C LEU A 148 14.57 -2.59 6.03
N GLY A 149 14.43 -2.55 7.35
CA GLY A 149 15.53 -2.72 8.31
C GLY A 149 16.11 -1.38 8.77
N VAL A 150 16.60 -1.36 10.01
CA VAL A 150 17.08 -0.12 10.68
C VAL A 150 18.40 0.39 10.14
N ASP A 151 19.12 -0.42 9.37
CA ASP A 151 20.45 -0.16 8.80
C ASP A 151 20.41 0.23 7.33
N ARG A 152 19.22 0.45 6.76
CA ARG A 152 19.03 0.66 5.32
C ARG A 152 18.17 1.87 5.01
N ILE A 153 18.53 2.53 3.92
CA ILE A 153 17.72 3.59 3.31
C ILE A 153 17.39 3.12 1.89
N CYS A 154 16.10 3.08 1.56
CA CYS A 154 15.63 2.78 0.22
C CYS A 154 15.86 3.99 -0.67
N LEU A 155 16.58 3.82 -1.76
CA LEU A 155 16.87 4.87 -2.74
C LEU A 155 15.88 4.90 -3.91
N GLY A 156 14.99 3.92 -3.99
CA GLY A 156 14.02 3.80 -5.06
C GLY A 156 13.12 2.60 -4.88
N HIS A 157 12.11 2.52 -5.71
CA HIS A 157 11.12 1.46 -5.69
C HIS A 157 10.93 0.87 -7.08
N ARG A 158 10.60 -0.43 -7.15
CA ARG A 158 10.22 -1.07 -8.40
C ARG A 158 8.83 -0.60 -8.82
N GLY A 159 8.66 -0.29 -10.10
CA GLY A 159 7.33 -0.08 -10.65
C GLY A 159 6.50 -1.38 -10.59
N VAL A 160 5.21 -1.23 -10.33
CA VAL A 160 4.25 -2.33 -10.36
C VAL A 160 3.17 -2.05 -11.41
N TRP A 161 2.74 -3.12 -12.06
CA TRP A 161 1.59 -3.08 -12.97
C TRP A 161 0.68 -4.24 -12.60
N TRP A 162 -0.57 -3.94 -12.31
CA TRP A 162 -1.61 -4.93 -12.06
C TRP A 162 -2.58 -4.96 -13.22
N GLY A 163 -2.97 -6.16 -13.60
CA GLY A 163 -3.94 -6.36 -14.67
C GLY A 163 -4.85 -7.53 -14.34
N GLU A 164 -6.04 -7.47 -14.89
CA GLU A 164 -7.02 -8.54 -14.87
C GLU A 164 -7.24 -9.00 -16.28
N VAL A 165 -7.32 -10.32 -16.46
CA VAL A 165 -7.63 -10.95 -17.75
C VAL A 165 -8.82 -11.86 -17.56
N GLU A 166 -9.87 -11.62 -18.30
CA GLU A 166 -11.06 -12.45 -18.34
C GLU A 166 -11.09 -13.30 -19.60
N THR A 167 -11.38 -14.58 -19.43
CA THR A 167 -11.64 -15.49 -20.55
C THR A 167 -13.11 -15.92 -20.53
N LEU A 168 -13.76 -15.79 -21.66
CA LEU A 168 -15.16 -16.14 -21.86
C LEU A 168 -15.28 -17.51 -22.53
N GLY A 169 -16.38 -18.19 -22.26
CA GLY A 169 -16.68 -19.48 -22.84
C GLY A 169 -18.17 -19.65 -23.12
N ARG A 170 -18.51 -20.79 -23.68
CA ARG A 170 -19.89 -21.20 -23.94
C ARG A 170 -20.17 -22.57 -23.33
N ILE A 171 -21.24 -22.65 -22.56
CA ILE A 171 -21.65 -23.89 -21.88
C ILE A 171 -22.12 -24.93 -22.90
N ALA A 172 -21.75 -26.17 -22.66
CA ALA A 172 -22.29 -27.33 -23.33
C ALA A 172 -22.51 -28.48 -22.35
N HIS A 173 -23.29 -29.49 -22.75
CA HIS A 173 -23.46 -30.70 -21.98
C HIS A 173 -22.12 -31.43 -21.81
N GLY A 174 -21.82 -31.96 -20.63
CA GLY A 174 -20.53 -32.56 -20.30
C GLY A 174 -20.10 -33.71 -21.22
N SER A 175 -21.07 -34.45 -21.85
CA SER A 175 -20.78 -35.47 -22.84
C SER A 175 -20.59 -34.94 -24.28
N MET A 176 -20.83 -33.64 -24.49
CA MET A 176 -20.75 -33.00 -25.81
C MET A 176 -19.93 -31.71 -25.74
N PRO A 177 -18.70 -31.73 -25.24
CA PRO A 177 -17.88 -30.54 -25.03
C PRO A 177 -17.55 -29.79 -26.35
N PHE A 178 -17.61 -30.51 -27.48
CA PHE A 178 -17.40 -29.96 -28.84
C PHE A 178 -18.49 -28.97 -29.27
N LEU A 179 -19.62 -28.90 -28.57
CA LEU A 179 -20.67 -27.90 -28.79
C LEU A 179 -20.48 -26.63 -27.96
N GLY A 180 -19.56 -26.67 -27.02
CA GLY A 180 -19.22 -25.57 -26.13
C GLY A 180 -17.91 -24.89 -26.50
N ASP A 181 -17.47 -24.04 -25.56
CA ASP A 181 -16.17 -23.41 -25.59
C ASP A 181 -15.71 -23.21 -24.13
N SER A 182 -14.52 -23.69 -23.80
CA SER A 182 -14.06 -23.72 -22.41
C SER A 182 -13.23 -22.49 -22.06
N ALA A 183 -13.80 -21.58 -21.27
CA ALA A 183 -13.07 -20.45 -20.70
C ALA A 183 -11.85 -20.91 -19.89
N ILE A 184 -11.95 -22.06 -19.20
CA ILE A 184 -10.84 -22.63 -18.43
C ILE A 184 -9.69 -23.05 -19.36
N ASN A 185 -10.00 -23.67 -20.49
CA ASN A 185 -8.98 -24.02 -21.49
C ASN A 185 -8.31 -22.78 -22.09
N HIS A 186 -9.07 -21.72 -22.34
CA HIS A 186 -8.51 -20.45 -22.81
C HIS A 186 -7.58 -19.83 -21.77
N MET A 187 -7.98 -19.81 -20.50
CA MET A 187 -7.13 -19.31 -19.41
C MET A 187 -5.86 -20.16 -19.26
N SER A 188 -5.98 -21.47 -19.34
CA SER A 188 -4.83 -22.38 -19.29
C SER A 188 -3.84 -22.10 -20.42
N ALA A 189 -4.33 -21.94 -21.64
CA ALA A 189 -3.50 -21.58 -22.80
C ALA A 189 -2.84 -20.20 -22.63
N PHE A 190 -3.58 -19.23 -22.10
CA PHE A 190 -3.04 -17.89 -21.81
C PHE A 190 -1.92 -17.95 -20.75
N ILE A 191 -2.12 -18.66 -19.65
CA ILE A 191 -1.10 -18.87 -18.62
C ILE A 191 0.15 -19.52 -19.23
N HIS A 192 -0.03 -20.56 -20.03
CA HIS A 192 1.09 -21.21 -20.73
C HIS A 192 1.87 -20.23 -21.63
N LEU A 193 1.20 -19.32 -22.33
CA LEU A 193 1.87 -18.28 -23.11
C LEU A 193 2.63 -17.28 -22.21
N LEU A 194 2.08 -16.92 -21.08
CA LEU A 194 2.78 -16.05 -20.12
C LEU A 194 4.08 -16.70 -19.65
N GLU A 195 4.03 -17.97 -19.25
CA GLU A 195 5.18 -18.71 -18.74
C GLU A 195 6.24 -18.99 -19.83
N THR A 196 5.82 -19.34 -21.03
CA THR A 196 6.75 -19.77 -22.08
C THR A 196 7.26 -18.63 -22.96
N GLN A 197 6.53 -17.53 -23.08
CA GLN A 197 6.91 -16.42 -23.95
C GLN A 197 7.19 -15.11 -23.21
N LEU A 198 6.32 -14.72 -22.28
CA LEU A 198 6.48 -13.43 -21.61
C LEU A 198 7.53 -13.50 -20.49
N GLN A 199 7.44 -14.47 -19.59
CA GLN A 199 8.37 -14.58 -18.47
C GLN A 199 9.84 -14.68 -18.90
N PRO A 200 10.24 -15.46 -19.93
CA PRO A 200 11.61 -15.45 -20.44
C PRO A 200 12.08 -14.11 -21.00
N ARG A 201 11.16 -13.30 -21.56
CA ARG A 201 11.49 -11.94 -22.02
C ARG A 201 11.70 -11.00 -20.84
N LEU A 202 10.87 -11.09 -19.81
CA LEU A 202 10.98 -10.28 -18.60
C LEU A 202 12.29 -10.60 -17.85
N SER A 203 12.63 -11.88 -17.71
CA SER A 203 13.84 -12.34 -17.04
C SER A 203 15.15 -11.89 -17.70
N ARG A 204 15.10 -11.45 -18.95
CA ARG A 204 16.26 -10.86 -19.65
C ARG A 204 16.42 -9.36 -19.41
N ARG A 205 15.43 -8.70 -18.81
CA ARG A 205 15.46 -7.27 -18.50
C ARG A 205 16.01 -7.08 -17.11
N HIS A 206 17.25 -6.61 -17.03
CA HIS A 206 17.95 -6.31 -15.80
C HIS A 206 18.02 -4.81 -15.58
N THR A 207 17.85 -4.37 -14.34
CA THR A 207 18.21 -3.01 -13.95
C THR A 207 19.69 -2.94 -13.56
N ALA A 208 20.32 -1.81 -13.84
CA ALA A 208 21.68 -1.50 -13.35
C ALA A 208 21.65 -0.98 -11.90
N GLU A 209 20.48 -0.61 -11.41
CA GLU A 209 20.31 -0.09 -10.05
C GLU A 209 20.64 -1.15 -8.98
N PRO A 210 21.14 -0.74 -7.81
CA PRO A 210 21.50 -1.65 -6.73
C PRO A 210 20.26 -2.18 -6.00
N VAL A 211 19.57 -3.12 -6.62
CA VAL A 211 18.37 -3.76 -6.03
C VAL A 211 18.77 -4.97 -5.18
N GLU A 212 18.24 -5.06 -3.99
CA GLU A 212 18.38 -6.19 -3.07
C GLU A 212 17.02 -6.88 -2.80
N PRO A 213 16.97 -8.21 -2.76
CA PRO A 213 18.07 -9.15 -3.07
C PRO A 213 18.41 -9.13 -4.59
N PRO A 214 19.60 -9.58 -4.98
CA PRO A 214 20.04 -9.51 -6.39
C PRO A 214 19.08 -10.15 -7.40
N GLY A 215 18.32 -11.18 -7.00
CA GLY A 215 17.27 -11.79 -7.82
C GLY A 215 16.12 -10.84 -8.17
N ALA A 216 15.95 -9.74 -7.43
CA ALA A 216 14.93 -8.72 -7.70
C ALA A 216 15.37 -7.70 -8.79
N ARG A 217 16.57 -7.82 -9.36
CA ARG A 217 17.04 -6.96 -10.46
C ARG A 217 16.41 -7.24 -11.81
N VAL A 218 15.63 -8.29 -11.91
CA VAL A 218 14.86 -8.64 -13.12
C VAL A 218 13.39 -8.30 -12.96
N SER A 219 12.73 -8.01 -14.08
CA SER A 219 11.27 -7.88 -14.09
C SER A 219 10.63 -9.24 -13.80
N THR A 220 9.60 -9.23 -12.98
CA THR A 220 8.89 -10.44 -12.55
C THR A 220 7.44 -10.42 -13.02
N LEU A 221 6.87 -11.60 -13.19
CA LEU A 221 5.45 -11.83 -13.41
C LEU A 221 4.94 -12.74 -12.30
N ASN A 222 3.81 -12.38 -11.70
CA ASN A 222 3.12 -13.22 -10.73
C ASN A 222 1.64 -13.32 -11.10
N ILE A 223 1.07 -14.53 -10.95
CA ILE A 223 -0.35 -14.79 -11.13
C ILE A 223 -0.91 -15.01 -9.73
N ASN A 224 -1.61 -14.00 -9.22
CA ASN A 224 -2.02 -13.96 -7.82
C ASN A 224 -3.27 -14.82 -7.54
N SER A 225 -4.22 -14.83 -8.46
CA SER A 225 -5.46 -15.61 -8.30
C SER A 225 -6.11 -15.90 -9.65
N ILE A 226 -6.87 -16.99 -9.69
CA ILE A 226 -7.69 -17.38 -10.84
C ILE A 226 -9.09 -17.67 -10.29
N PRO A 227 -9.94 -16.65 -10.12
CA PRO A 227 -11.32 -16.86 -9.72
C PRO A 227 -12.09 -17.52 -10.87
N VAL A 228 -12.75 -18.63 -10.60
CA VAL A 228 -13.65 -19.30 -11.52
C VAL A 228 -15.07 -19.06 -11.05
N SER A 229 -15.86 -18.36 -11.86
CA SER A 229 -17.28 -18.19 -11.62
C SER A 229 -18.09 -18.84 -12.74
N ASN A 230 -19.09 -19.63 -12.39
CA ASN A 230 -20.15 -20.00 -13.31
C ASN A 230 -21.08 -18.80 -13.44
N VAL A 231 -20.76 -17.88 -14.34
CA VAL A 231 -21.72 -16.86 -14.74
C VAL A 231 -22.75 -17.55 -15.60
N ILE A 232 -23.89 -17.92 -15.00
CA ILE A 232 -25.11 -18.20 -15.76
C ILE A 232 -25.53 -16.82 -16.28
N LEU A 233 -25.06 -16.46 -17.46
CA LEU A 233 -25.58 -15.32 -18.16
C LEU A 233 -27.05 -15.61 -18.46
N ASP A 234 -27.89 -15.00 -17.60
CA ASP A 234 -29.23 -14.57 -17.95
C ASP A 234 -30.00 -15.44 -18.96
N GLY A 235 -30.70 -16.46 -18.47
CA GLY A 235 -31.98 -16.95 -18.99
C GLY A 235 -32.27 -16.92 -20.47
N ARG A 236 -31.28 -16.96 -21.35
CA ARG A 236 -31.52 -17.14 -22.80
C ARG A 236 -31.03 -18.49 -23.24
N PRO A 237 -31.94 -19.25 -23.90
CA PRO A 237 -31.63 -20.57 -24.41
C PRO A 237 -30.55 -20.57 -25.48
#